data_0fdb6fa9ba63c8ee7ce04befe79d32fa
#
_entry.id   0fdb6fa9ba63c8ee7ce04befe79d32fa
#
_cell.length_a   1.000
_cell.length_b   1.000
_cell.length_c   1.000
_cell.angle_alpha   90.00
_cell.angle_beta   90.00
_cell.angle_gamma   90.00
#
_symmetry.space_group_name_H-M   'P 1'
#
loop_
_entity.id
_entity.type
_entity.pdbx_description
1 polymer ?
#
loop_
_entity_poly.entity_id
_entity_poly.type
_entity_poly.pdbx_seq_one_letter_code
_entity_poly.pdbx_strand_id
1 'polypeptide(L)'
;GMFFQGVGQRDRIVNDNFVRPLNDASIFEHQLDYWTPQNTDARYPRILNKSDANHNYENSDYWMINAGYLRMKNLTLGYTIPRKVLSSTGFSRVRVYFTANNLFTISDFVPGMDPEASSAWAYPFARTYSFGLNVQF
;
A
#
# COMPACT_ATOMS: atom_id res chain seq x y z
N GLY A 1 -4.34 1.85 21.70
CA GLY A 1 -5.18 2.45 20.67
C GLY A 1 -4.87 1.87 19.31
N MET A 2 -5.90 1.71 18.52
CA MET A 2 -5.78 1.23 17.12
C MET A 2 -6.67 2.13 16.26
N PHE A 3 -6.15 2.52 15.09
CA PHE A 3 -6.92 3.28 14.12
C PHE A 3 -6.81 2.62 12.74
N PHE A 4 -7.95 2.29 12.18
CA PHE A 4 -8.08 1.73 10.84
C PHE A 4 -8.75 2.75 9.92
N GLN A 5 -8.31 2.75 8.67
CA GLN A 5 -8.93 3.49 7.59
C GLN A 5 -9.14 2.56 6.41
N GLY A 6 -10.27 2.67 5.75
CA GLY A 6 -10.55 1.85 4.57
C GLY A 6 -11.63 2.44 3.68
N VAL A 7 -11.62 1.97 2.44
CA VAL A 7 -12.63 2.23 1.44
C VAL A 7 -13.05 0.87 0.89
N GLY A 8 -14.33 0.52 1.00
CA GLY A 8 -14.82 -0.82 0.64
C GLY A 8 -14.83 -1.07 -0.86
N GLN A 9 -15.30 -0.11 -1.64
CA GLN A 9 -15.32 -0.18 -3.10
C GLN A 9 -14.92 1.16 -3.69
N ARG A 10 -13.94 1.13 -4.57
CA ARG A 10 -13.45 2.31 -5.27
C ARG A 10 -12.85 1.88 -6.60
N ASP A 11 -13.55 2.13 -7.68
CA ASP A 11 -13.03 1.84 -9.00
C ASP A 11 -12.16 2.99 -9.49
N ARG A 12 -11.01 2.67 -10.06
CA ARG A 12 -10.05 3.63 -10.61
C ARG A 12 -9.59 3.19 -11.99
N ILE A 13 -9.52 4.14 -12.90
CA ILE A 13 -8.76 4.00 -14.14
C ILE A 13 -7.39 4.63 -13.91
N VAL A 14 -6.33 3.84 -14.09
CA VAL A 14 -4.95 4.29 -13.93
C VAL A 14 -4.27 4.30 -15.29
N ASN A 15 -4.03 5.50 -15.81
CA ASN A 15 -3.33 5.74 -17.06
C ASN A 15 -1.83 5.84 -16.81
N ASP A 16 -1.20 4.72 -16.53
CA ASP A 16 0.20 4.67 -16.17
C ASP A 16 0.82 3.38 -16.72
N ASN A 17 2.08 3.46 -17.13
CA ASN A 17 2.83 2.31 -17.62
C ASN A 17 2.92 1.17 -16.60
N PHE A 18 2.77 1.47 -15.32
CA PHE A 18 2.73 0.48 -14.26
C PHE A 18 1.50 -0.44 -14.36
N VAL A 19 0.39 0.09 -14.87
CA VAL A 19 -0.85 -0.66 -15.08
C VAL A 19 -0.97 -1.11 -16.52
N ARG A 20 -0.69 -0.22 -17.46
CA ARG A 20 -0.79 -0.46 -18.91
C ARG A 20 0.60 -0.59 -19.51
N PRO A 21 1.00 -1.75 -20.00
CA PRO A 21 2.34 -1.96 -20.56
C PRO A 21 2.50 -1.21 -21.89
N LEU A 22 2.82 0.07 -21.80
CA LEU A 22 3.14 0.92 -22.94
C LEU A 22 4.62 0.83 -23.28
N ASN A 23 4.93 0.91 -24.55
CA ASN A 23 6.17 0.51 -25.21
C ASN A 23 7.47 1.25 -24.87
N ASP A 24 7.40 2.42 -24.24
CA ASP A 24 8.59 3.23 -23.93
C ASP A 24 9.10 2.99 -22.50
N ALA A 25 8.54 2.01 -21.81
CA ALA A 25 8.87 1.68 -20.43
C ALA A 25 9.26 0.21 -20.27
N SER A 26 9.97 -0.07 -19.19
CA SER A 26 10.21 -1.44 -18.76
C SER A 26 8.90 -2.13 -18.42
N ILE A 27 8.81 -3.41 -18.75
CA ILE A 27 7.68 -4.26 -18.36
C ILE A 27 7.90 -4.71 -16.92
N PHE A 28 6.86 -4.63 -16.11
CA PHE A 28 6.87 -5.10 -14.74
C PHE A 28 6.51 -6.59 -14.68
N GLU A 29 6.96 -7.28 -13.66
CA GLU A 29 6.72 -8.71 -13.47
C GLU A 29 5.23 -9.09 -13.54
N HIS A 30 4.34 -8.29 -12.94
CA HIS A 30 2.91 -8.53 -12.98
C HIS A 30 2.27 -8.35 -14.36
N GLN A 31 3.00 -7.77 -15.34
CA GLN A 31 2.58 -7.58 -16.74
C GLN A 31 3.10 -8.67 -17.68
N LEU A 32 3.86 -9.64 -17.17
CA LEU A 32 4.41 -10.72 -18.01
C LEU A 32 3.33 -11.66 -18.55
N ASP A 33 2.16 -11.69 -17.92
CA ASP A 33 0.99 -12.42 -18.43
C ASP A 33 0.27 -11.61 -19.51
N TYR A 34 0.91 -11.43 -20.65
CA TYR A 34 0.37 -10.72 -21.81
C TYR A 34 0.02 -11.67 -22.96
N TRP A 35 -0.89 -11.25 -23.80
CA TRP A 35 -1.39 -12.04 -24.91
C TRP A 35 -0.29 -12.35 -25.94
N THR A 36 -0.16 -13.63 -26.27
CA THR A 36 0.63 -14.15 -27.38
C THR A 36 -0.16 -15.25 -28.08
N PRO A 37 0.20 -15.67 -29.31
CA PRO A 37 -0.43 -16.83 -29.96
C PRO A 37 -0.38 -18.12 -29.13
N GLN A 38 0.56 -18.22 -28.21
CA GLN A 38 0.74 -19.35 -27.29
C GLN A 38 0.06 -19.15 -25.93
N ASN A 39 -0.32 -17.90 -25.60
CA ASN A 39 -1.01 -17.52 -24.37
C ASN A 39 -2.21 -16.64 -24.70
N THR A 40 -3.29 -17.25 -25.16
CA THR A 40 -4.49 -16.54 -25.63
C THR A 40 -5.43 -16.14 -24.51
N ASP A 41 -5.27 -16.70 -23.30
CA ASP A 41 -6.07 -16.41 -22.10
C ASP A 41 -5.32 -15.49 -21.12
N ALA A 42 -4.44 -14.64 -21.65
CA ALA A 42 -3.63 -13.73 -20.87
C ALA A 42 -4.45 -12.58 -20.26
N ARG A 43 -4.00 -12.13 -19.09
CA ARG A 43 -4.59 -10.99 -18.38
C ARG A 43 -4.40 -9.67 -19.12
N TYR A 44 -3.26 -9.49 -19.79
CA TYR A 44 -2.94 -8.24 -20.48
C TYR A 44 -3.04 -8.41 -21.99
N PRO A 45 -3.42 -7.38 -22.74
CA PRO A 45 -3.42 -7.40 -24.18
C PRO A 45 -2.00 -7.56 -24.72
N ARG A 46 -1.90 -7.86 -26.00
CA ARG A 46 -0.61 -7.91 -26.69
C ARG A 46 0.16 -6.61 -26.49
N ILE A 47 1.42 -6.74 -26.11
CA ILE A 47 2.33 -5.59 -25.98
C ILE A 47 2.68 -5.12 -27.39
N LEU A 48 2.32 -3.89 -27.69
CA LEU A 48 2.52 -3.25 -28.96
C LEU A 48 3.33 -1.98 -28.79
N ASN A 49 3.98 -1.55 -29.85
CA ASN A 49 4.61 -0.25 -29.90
C ASN A 49 3.52 0.85 -29.83
N LYS A 50 3.80 1.98 -29.22
CA LYS A 50 2.83 3.07 -29.04
C LYS A 50 2.21 3.53 -30.36
N SER A 51 3.00 3.54 -31.44
CA SER A 51 2.52 3.81 -32.79
C SER A 51 1.53 2.78 -33.31
N ASP A 52 1.61 1.54 -32.81
CA ASP A 52 0.80 0.41 -33.25
C ASP A 52 -0.25 0.02 -32.20
N ALA A 53 -0.24 0.70 -31.07
CA ALA A 53 -1.17 0.49 -29.96
C ALA A 53 -2.55 1.04 -30.35
N ASN A 54 -3.23 0.33 -31.20
CA ASN A 54 -4.65 0.54 -31.45
C ASN A 54 -5.38 0.70 -30.12
N HIS A 55 -6.62 0.87 -30.09
CA HIS A 55 -7.52 1.14 -28.97
C HIS A 55 -7.34 0.29 -27.67
N ASN A 56 -6.39 -0.64 -27.63
CA ASN A 56 -6.14 -1.51 -26.47
C ASN A 56 -5.78 -0.75 -25.17
N TYR A 57 -5.23 0.44 -25.30
CA TYR A 57 -4.78 1.24 -24.16
C TYR A 57 -5.64 2.49 -23.91
N GLU A 58 -6.76 2.61 -24.58
CA GLU A 58 -7.74 3.65 -24.27
C GLU A 58 -8.48 3.37 -22.97
N ASN A 59 -9.07 4.41 -22.41
CA ASN A 59 -9.87 4.27 -21.20
C ASN A 59 -11.11 3.43 -21.47
N SER A 60 -11.21 2.32 -20.78
CA SER A 60 -12.34 1.42 -20.84
C SER A 60 -12.56 0.77 -19.46
N ASP A 61 -13.67 0.08 -19.31
CA ASP A 61 -13.98 -0.75 -18.14
C ASP A 61 -12.94 -1.85 -17.91
N TYR A 62 -12.31 -2.35 -18.97
CA TYR A 62 -11.20 -3.30 -18.88
C TYR A 62 -10.05 -2.79 -17.99
N TRP A 63 -9.77 -1.50 -18.01
CA TRP A 63 -8.72 -0.85 -17.21
C TRP A 63 -9.24 -0.30 -15.88
N MET A 64 -10.49 -0.59 -15.53
CA MET A 64 -11.06 -0.22 -14.26
C MET A 64 -10.62 -1.22 -13.20
N ILE A 65 -9.91 -0.75 -12.19
CA ILE A 65 -9.32 -1.57 -11.15
C ILE A 65 -9.95 -1.18 -9.82
N ASN A 66 -10.35 -2.19 -9.04
CA ASN A 66 -10.81 -1.95 -7.67
C ASN A 66 -9.64 -1.49 -6.80
N ALA A 67 -9.70 -0.26 -6.33
CA ALA A 67 -8.75 0.34 -5.40
C ALA A 67 -9.30 0.39 -3.96
N GLY A 68 -10.21 -0.51 -3.62
CA GLY A 68 -10.66 -0.74 -2.25
C GLY A 68 -9.49 -1.19 -1.37
N TYR A 69 -9.47 -0.76 -0.11
CA TYR A 69 -8.41 -1.14 0.81
C TYR A 69 -8.85 -1.03 2.27
N LEU A 70 -8.14 -1.73 3.13
CA LEU A 70 -8.16 -1.56 4.58
C LEU A 70 -6.72 -1.39 5.07
N ARG A 71 -6.46 -0.30 5.80
CA ARG A 71 -5.13 0.02 6.33
C ARG A 71 -5.18 0.24 7.83
N MET A 72 -4.25 -0.37 8.57
CA MET A 72 -3.99 0.02 9.94
C MET A 72 -3.06 1.25 9.93
N LYS A 73 -3.66 2.42 10.11
CA LYS A 73 -2.94 3.72 10.08
C LYS A 73 -2.11 3.96 11.33
N ASN A 74 -2.63 3.54 12.48
CA ASN A 74 -1.92 3.74 13.75
C ASN A 74 -2.20 2.58 14.70
N LEU A 75 -1.16 2.12 15.35
CA LEU A 75 -1.19 1.21 16.49
C LEU A 75 -0.38 1.85 17.61
N THR A 76 -0.98 2.05 18.77
CA THR A 76 -0.27 2.52 19.97
C THR A 76 -0.52 1.55 21.11
N LEU A 77 0.55 0.94 21.60
CA LEU A 77 0.59 0.09 22.79
C LEU A 77 1.38 0.84 23.87
N GLY A 78 0.88 0.87 25.08
CA GLY A 78 1.57 1.50 26.19
C GLY A 78 1.33 0.72 27.48
N TYR A 79 2.39 0.57 28.26
CA TYR A 79 2.36 -0.08 29.56
C TYR A 79 2.94 0.84 30.62
N THR A 80 2.20 1.07 31.68
CA THR A 80 2.67 1.84 32.84
C THR A 80 3.10 0.83 33.92
N ILE A 81 4.34 0.93 34.34
CA ILE A 81 4.90 0.05 35.38
C ILE A 81 4.17 0.31 36.70
N PRO A 82 3.68 -0.75 37.39
CA PRO A 82 3.01 -0.58 38.68
C PRO A 82 3.92 0.06 39.73
N ARG A 83 3.37 0.94 40.55
CA ARG A 83 4.12 1.65 41.62
C ARG A 83 4.85 0.72 42.57
N LYS A 84 4.31 -0.48 42.84
CA LYS A 84 4.96 -1.49 43.72
C LYS A 84 6.35 -1.87 43.21
N VAL A 85 6.57 -1.91 41.91
CA VAL A 85 7.87 -2.22 41.29
C VAL A 85 8.82 -1.03 41.37
N LEU A 86 8.28 0.19 41.37
CA LEU A 86 9.04 1.42 41.37
C LEU A 86 9.42 1.94 42.76
N SER A 87 8.88 1.34 43.81
CA SER A 87 8.97 1.85 45.21
C SER A 87 10.40 2.01 45.72
N SER A 88 11.37 1.25 45.18
CA SER A 88 12.80 1.32 45.54
C SER A 88 13.66 2.16 44.59
N THR A 89 13.08 2.75 43.55
CA THR A 89 13.87 3.36 42.46
C THR A 89 13.87 4.88 42.44
N GLY A 90 13.06 5.54 43.29
CA GLY A 90 12.90 6.99 43.30
C GLY A 90 12.02 7.55 42.15
N PHE A 91 11.52 6.69 41.26
CA PHE A 91 10.62 7.10 40.19
C PHE A 91 9.16 7.09 40.67
N SER A 92 8.43 8.15 40.36
CA SER A 92 7.00 8.24 40.66
C SER A 92 6.13 7.53 39.62
N ARG A 93 6.58 7.50 38.36
CA ARG A 93 5.90 6.85 37.25
C ARG A 93 6.87 6.52 36.11
N VAL A 94 6.76 5.31 35.57
CA VAL A 94 7.47 4.90 34.34
C VAL A 94 6.45 4.29 33.38
N ARG A 95 6.42 4.79 32.14
CA ARG A 95 5.58 4.29 31.07
C ARG A 95 6.42 3.99 29.84
N VAL A 96 6.32 2.79 29.33
CA VAL A 96 6.90 2.35 28.04
C VAL A 96 5.79 2.36 27.00
N TYR A 97 6.08 2.84 25.81
CA TYR A 97 5.11 2.77 24.72
C TYR A 97 5.77 2.42 23.38
N PHE A 98 4.99 1.79 22.55
CA PHE A 98 5.30 1.46 21.17
C PHE A 98 4.24 2.05 20.27
N THR A 99 4.65 2.70 19.18
CA THR A 99 3.75 3.24 18.16
C THR A 99 4.21 2.72 16.79
N ALA A 100 3.26 2.24 16.00
CA ALA A 100 3.49 1.87 14.61
C ALA A 100 2.49 2.62 13.72
N ASN A 101 2.98 3.18 12.61
CA ASN A 101 2.13 3.82 11.61
C ASN A 101 2.19 3.06 10.29
N ASN A 102 1.06 2.99 9.60
CA ASN A 102 0.89 2.30 8.31
C ASN A 102 1.36 0.83 8.38
N LEU A 103 1.01 0.12 9.47
CA LEU A 103 1.55 -1.19 9.79
C LEU A 103 1.31 -2.21 8.68
N PHE A 104 0.10 -2.24 8.14
CA PHE A 104 -0.25 -3.06 6.98
C PHE A 104 -1.40 -2.45 6.18
N THR A 105 -1.48 -2.85 4.92
CA THR A 105 -2.59 -2.54 4.01
C THR A 105 -3.04 -3.82 3.36
N ILE A 106 -4.34 -4.06 3.37
CA ILE A 106 -5.01 -5.14 2.65
C ILE A 106 -5.70 -4.50 1.46
N SER A 107 -5.38 -4.92 0.24
CA SER A 107 -5.95 -4.41 -0.99
C SER A 107 -5.67 -5.39 -2.13
N ASP A 108 -6.62 -5.51 -3.05
CA ASP A 108 -6.47 -6.24 -4.31
C ASP A 108 -6.03 -5.32 -5.46
N PHE A 109 -5.54 -4.13 -5.14
CA PHE A 109 -5.04 -3.18 -6.11
C PHE A 109 -3.74 -3.69 -6.77
N VAL A 110 -3.23 -2.97 -7.75
CA VAL A 110 -2.04 -3.37 -8.51
C VAL A 110 -0.86 -3.63 -7.57
N PRO A 111 -0.18 -4.79 -7.68
CA PRO A 111 0.97 -5.12 -6.85
C PRO A 111 2.04 -4.03 -6.88
N GLY A 112 2.51 -3.63 -5.70
CA GLY A 112 3.54 -2.59 -5.58
C GLY A 112 3.04 -1.14 -5.64
N MET A 113 1.75 -0.92 -5.97
CA MET A 113 1.14 0.42 -5.97
C MET A 113 0.28 0.62 -4.73
N ASP A 114 0.42 1.78 -4.10
CA ASP A 114 -0.43 2.14 -2.97
C ASP A 114 -1.83 2.57 -3.46
N PRO A 115 -2.93 1.97 -2.96
CA PRO A 115 -4.29 2.30 -3.40
C PRO A 115 -4.71 3.74 -3.09
N GLU A 116 -4.07 4.41 -2.14
CA GLU A 116 -4.29 5.83 -1.84
C GLU A 116 -3.44 6.77 -2.69
N ALA A 117 -2.39 6.25 -3.34
CA ALA A 117 -1.50 7.06 -4.15
C ALA A 117 -2.23 7.65 -5.38
N SER A 118 -1.90 8.88 -5.72
CA SER A 118 -2.46 9.56 -6.91
C SER A 118 -1.91 9.01 -8.22
N SER A 119 -0.69 8.48 -8.21
CA SER A 119 -0.03 7.87 -9.36
C SER A 119 0.87 6.72 -8.92
N ALA A 120 1.28 5.87 -9.87
CA ALA A 120 2.23 4.78 -9.62
C ALA A 120 3.62 5.29 -9.19
N TRP A 121 3.96 6.50 -9.56
CA TRP A 121 5.23 7.16 -9.23
C TRP A 121 5.20 7.95 -7.92
N ALA A 122 4.03 7.98 -7.25
CA ALA A 122 3.94 8.61 -5.94
C ALA A 122 4.72 7.81 -4.90
N TYR A 123 5.39 8.51 -4.01
CA TYR A 123 6.14 7.87 -2.92
C TYR A 123 5.17 7.07 -2.03
N PRO A 124 5.42 5.78 -1.80
CA PRO A 124 4.53 4.97 -0.95
C PRO A 124 4.58 5.44 0.51
N PHE A 125 3.48 5.25 1.22
CA PHE A 125 3.43 5.57 2.65
C PHE A 125 4.42 4.71 3.44
N ALA A 126 5.37 5.36 4.08
CA ALA A 126 6.36 4.69 4.91
C ALA A 126 5.70 4.02 6.14
N ARG A 127 6.18 2.82 6.46
CA ARG A 127 5.91 2.18 7.75
C ARG A 127 6.89 2.73 8.75
N THR A 128 6.38 3.26 9.86
CA THR A 128 7.24 3.79 10.93
C THR A 128 6.96 3.05 12.24
N TYR A 129 8.03 2.80 12.98
CA TYR A 129 7.99 2.17 14.30
C TYR A 129 8.73 3.06 15.27
N SER A 130 8.09 3.37 16.40
CA SER A 130 8.66 4.22 17.43
C SER A 130 8.54 3.56 18.79
N PHE A 131 9.59 3.62 19.57
CA PHE A 131 9.61 3.21 20.97
C PHE A 131 9.87 4.43 21.83
N GLY A 132 9.16 4.57 22.92
CA GLY A 132 9.33 5.69 23.82
C GLY A 132 9.21 5.28 25.29
N LEU A 133 9.88 6.06 26.10
CA LEU A 133 9.89 5.94 27.54
C LEU A 133 9.51 7.30 28.15
N ASN A 134 8.55 7.29 29.06
CA ASN A 134 8.18 8.46 29.85
C ASN A 134 8.48 8.15 31.31
N VAL A 135 9.31 8.97 31.94
CA VAL A 135 9.75 8.82 33.32
C VAL A 135 9.42 10.07 34.11
N GLN A 136 8.80 9.91 35.26
CA GLN A 136 8.54 10.97 36.23
C GLN A 136 9.26 10.62 37.55
N PHE A 137 9.92 11.60 38.10
CA PHE A 137 10.62 11.55 39.39
C PHE A 137 9.72 12.02 40.52
#